data_0575e12beefe1bafd86ccf1e1cfbd555
#
_entry.id   0575e12beefe1bafd86ccf1e1cfbd555
#
_cell.length_a   1.000
_cell.length_b   1.000
_cell.length_c   1.000
_cell.angle_alpha   90.00
_cell.angle_beta   90.00
_cell.angle_gamma   90.00
#
_symmetry.space_group_name_H-M   'P 1'
#
loop_
_entity.id
_entity.type
_entity.pdbx_description
1 polymer ?
#
loop_
_entity_poly.entity_id
_entity_poly.type
_entity_poly.pdbx_seq_one_letter_code
_entity_poly.pdbx_strand_id
1 'polypeptide(L)'
;LAALNLGNQLRFLFKSLISNSIYHVEWESYMEQYRGTTIVSYRRNGQVVIGGDGQVSLGNTVMKGNARKVRRLYNNKVLAGFAGGTADAFTLFERFEEKLDKHQGNLTRSALELAKDWRTDRMMRKLEALLAVADHEASFIITGNGDVIEPEEGLMAIGSGGPFAQSAATALIHNTELSARDIVEKSLNIAADICIYTNHNLTIETLESE
;
A
#
# COMPACT_ATOMS: atom_id res chain seq x y z
N LEU A 1 64.20 -15.94 -19.11
CA LEU A 1 63.27 -17.05 -18.72
C LEU A 1 62.42 -16.78 -17.47
N ALA A 2 62.91 -15.93 -16.50
CA ALA A 2 62.18 -15.58 -15.30
C ALA A 2 61.01 -14.57 -15.51
N ALA A 3 61.13 -13.67 -16.48
CA ALA A 3 60.10 -12.64 -16.76
C ALA A 3 58.85 -13.17 -17.47
N LEU A 4 58.94 -14.29 -18.19
CA LEU A 4 57.80 -14.95 -18.86
C LEU A 4 56.91 -15.74 -17.90
N ASN A 5 57.45 -16.12 -16.73
CA ASN A 5 56.69 -16.89 -15.75
C ASN A 5 55.82 -16.03 -14.82
N LEU A 6 56.22 -14.76 -14.57
CA LEU A 6 55.41 -13.82 -13.77
C LEU A 6 54.14 -13.35 -14.50
N GLY A 7 54.21 -13.18 -15.83
CA GLY A 7 53.08 -12.75 -16.63
C GLY A 7 51.96 -13.80 -16.70
N ASN A 8 52.31 -15.06 -16.71
CA ASN A 8 51.32 -16.17 -16.71
C ASN A 8 50.70 -16.42 -15.33
N GLN A 9 51.47 -16.23 -14.26
CA GLN A 9 50.92 -16.34 -12.90
C GLN A 9 50.00 -15.16 -12.57
N LEU A 10 50.32 -13.95 -12.98
CA LEU A 10 49.41 -12.79 -12.83
C LEU A 10 48.14 -12.94 -13.66
N ARG A 11 48.19 -13.52 -14.85
CA ARG A 11 46.99 -13.82 -15.66
C ARG A 11 46.12 -14.89 -15.03
N PHE A 12 46.73 -15.87 -14.37
CA PHE A 12 45.95 -16.93 -13.65
C PHE A 12 45.31 -16.41 -12.38
N LEU A 13 45.99 -15.56 -11.61
CA LEU A 13 45.44 -14.88 -10.44
C LEU A 13 44.33 -13.89 -10.80
N PHE A 14 44.51 -13.13 -11.90
CA PHE A 14 43.45 -12.25 -12.39
C PHE A 14 42.22 -13.01 -12.90
N LYS A 15 42.39 -14.15 -13.58
CA LYS A 15 41.29 -15.02 -13.98
C LYS A 15 40.57 -15.67 -12.78
N SER A 16 41.33 -16.06 -11.75
CA SER A 16 40.75 -16.62 -10.50
C SER A 16 40.00 -15.56 -9.68
N LEU A 17 40.51 -14.32 -9.62
CA LEU A 17 39.83 -13.21 -8.94
C LEU A 17 38.59 -12.75 -9.68
N ILE A 18 38.56 -12.77 -11.02
CA ILE A 18 37.36 -12.44 -11.82
C ILE A 18 36.35 -13.60 -11.81
N SER A 19 36.81 -14.84 -11.70
CA SER A 19 35.92 -16.03 -11.63
C SER A 19 35.21 -16.19 -10.28
N ASN A 20 35.78 -15.67 -9.18
CA ASN A 20 35.14 -15.72 -7.86
C ASN A 20 34.42 -14.42 -7.47
N SER A 21 34.50 -13.39 -8.30
CA SER A 21 33.70 -12.16 -8.20
C SER A 21 32.83 -12.05 -9.44
N ILE A 22 32.16 -13.13 -9.80
CA ILE A 22 30.93 -12.99 -10.55
C ILE A 22 29.98 -12.36 -9.54
N TYR A 23 29.80 -11.05 -9.65
CA TYR A 23 28.55 -10.46 -9.29
C TYR A 23 27.49 -11.32 -9.97
N HIS A 24 26.80 -12.16 -9.20
CA HIS A 24 25.43 -12.47 -9.48
C HIS A 24 24.72 -11.10 -9.44
N VAL A 25 24.81 -10.37 -10.54
CA VAL A 25 23.74 -9.50 -10.90
C VAL A 25 22.61 -10.48 -11.14
N GLU A 26 21.88 -10.80 -10.08
CA GLU A 26 20.54 -11.31 -10.24
C GLU A 26 19.87 -10.25 -11.10
N TRP A 27 19.72 -10.57 -12.37
CA TRP A 27 18.72 -9.96 -13.20
C TRP A 27 17.40 -10.49 -12.60
N GLU A 28 17.08 -10.05 -11.36
CA GLU A 28 15.69 -9.94 -10.98
C GLU A 28 15.09 -9.22 -12.16
N SER A 29 14.26 -9.94 -12.89
CA SER A 29 13.51 -9.39 -14.00
C SER A 29 12.84 -8.15 -13.42
N TYR A 30 13.34 -6.98 -13.80
CA TYR A 30 12.69 -5.70 -13.56
C TYR A 30 11.41 -5.74 -14.38
N MET A 31 10.46 -6.55 -13.95
CA MET A 31 9.09 -6.34 -14.36
C MET A 31 8.72 -5.02 -13.72
N GLU A 32 8.60 -3.98 -14.54
CA GLU A 32 8.15 -2.68 -14.09
C GLU A 32 6.82 -2.89 -13.33
N GLN A 33 6.90 -2.78 -12.02
CA GLN A 33 5.72 -2.94 -11.17
C GLN A 33 4.85 -1.69 -11.31
N TYR A 34 3.55 -1.91 -11.47
CA TYR A 34 2.58 -0.84 -11.33
C TYR A 34 2.66 -0.30 -9.89
N ARG A 35 3.09 0.93 -9.76
CA ARG A 35 3.19 1.67 -8.49
C ARG A 35 2.35 2.93 -8.58
N GLY A 36 2.03 3.48 -7.46
CA GLY A 36 1.33 4.76 -7.37
C GLY A 36 0.07 4.61 -6.55
N THR A 37 0.21 4.80 -5.26
CA THR A 37 -0.95 4.85 -4.36
C THR A 37 -0.55 5.49 -3.06
N THR A 38 -1.41 6.38 -2.59
CA THR A 38 -1.44 6.82 -1.21
C THR A 38 -2.87 6.71 -0.71
N ILE A 39 -3.08 5.95 0.34
CA ILE A 39 -4.34 5.90 1.06
C ILE A 39 -4.08 6.37 2.49
N VAL A 40 -4.95 7.23 3.00
CA VAL A 40 -4.97 7.66 4.40
C VAL A 40 -6.37 7.48 4.94
N SER A 41 -6.49 6.98 6.14
CA SER A 41 -7.74 6.98 6.90
C SER A 41 -7.51 7.51 8.30
N TYR A 42 -8.46 8.29 8.78
CA TYR A 42 -8.45 8.82 10.12
C TYR A 42 -9.83 8.80 10.75
N ARG A 43 -9.88 8.34 11.99
CA ARG A 43 -11.09 8.27 12.81
C ARG A 43 -11.02 9.30 13.93
N ARG A 44 -12.04 10.18 14.01
CA ARG A 44 -12.17 11.17 15.08
C ARG A 44 -13.64 11.49 15.34
N ASN A 45 -14.04 11.60 16.60
CA ASN A 45 -15.38 12.06 17.04
C ASN A 45 -16.54 11.30 16.38
N GLY A 46 -16.46 9.97 16.29
CA GLY A 46 -17.51 9.14 15.69
C GLY A 46 -17.53 9.18 14.15
N GLN A 47 -16.64 9.89 13.52
CA GLN A 47 -16.51 9.94 12.07
C GLN A 47 -15.24 9.20 11.63
N VAL A 48 -15.32 8.39 10.57
CA VAL A 48 -14.15 7.85 9.89
C VAL A 48 -14.09 8.37 8.46
N VAL A 49 -12.94 8.87 8.09
CA VAL A 49 -12.66 9.38 6.75
C VAL A 49 -11.55 8.56 6.12
N ILE A 50 -11.73 8.13 4.88
CA ILE A 50 -10.70 7.50 4.08
C ILE A 50 -10.50 8.28 2.79
N GLY A 51 -9.27 8.56 2.44
CA GLY A 51 -8.92 9.25 1.21
C GLY A 51 -7.79 8.55 0.46
N GLY A 52 -7.74 8.77 -0.84
CA GLY A 52 -6.67 8.27 -1.68
C GLY A 52 -6.46 9.15 -2.90
N ASP A 53 -5.23 9.12 -3.43
CA ASP A 53 -4.87 9.77 -4.69
C ASP A 53 -5.33 8.95 -5.90
N GLY A 54 -5.21 9.54 -7.10
CA GLY A 54 -5.64 8.92 -8.35
C GLY A 54 -4.52 8.41 -9.25
N GLN A 55 -3.24 8.47 -8.86
CA GLN A 55 -2.14 8.13 -9.75
C GLN A 55 -1.91 6.62 -9.87
N VAL A 56 -1.74 6.15 -11.10
CA VAL A 56 -1.22 4.82 -11.44
C VAL A 56 0.02 5.03 -12.31
N SER A 57 1.16 4.50 -11.88
CA SER A 57 2.44 4.62 -12.58
C SER A 57 2.98 3.24 -12.95
N LEU A 58 3.68 3.18 -14.08
CA LEU A 58 4.48 2.03 -14.50
C LEU A 58 5.93 2.52 -14.59
N GLY A 59 6.79 2.07 -13.68
CA GLY A 59 8.12 2.64 -13.53
C GLY A 59 8.04 4.17 -13.33
N ASN A 60 8.66 4.92 -14.22
CA ASN A 60 8.70 6.39 -14.17
C ASN A 60 7.60 7.08 -15.01
N THR A 61 6.62 6.33 -15.53
CA THR A 61 5.57 6.85 -16.41
C THR A 61 4.21 6.85 -15.70
N VAL A 62 3.51 7.99 -15.71
CA VAL A 62 2.13 8.08 -15.22
C VAL A 62 1.19 7.51 -16.28
N MET A 63 0.54 6.39 -15.97
CA MET A 63 -0.41 5.71 -16.86
C MET A 63 -1.82 6.24 -16.71
N LYS A 64 -2.21 6.67 -15.50
CA LYS A 64 -3.52 7.21 -15.19
C LYS A 64 -3.43 8.15 -13.99
N GLY A 65 -4.14 9.28 -14.03
CA GLY A 65 -4.12 10.28 -12.97
C GLY A 65 -5.40 10.35 -12.12
N ASN A 66 -6.45 9.59 -12.45
CA ASN A 66 -7.77 9.70 -11.81
C ASN A 66 -8.38 8.34 -11.47
N ALA A 67 -7.57 7.38 -11.06
CA ALA A 67 -8.04 6.08 -10.59
C ALA A 67 -8.77 6.22 -9.25
N ARG A 68 -9.88 5.49 -9.09
CA ARG A 68 -10.58 5.39 -7.80
C ARG A 68 -10.03 4.22 -7.00
N LYS A 69 -9.26 4.53 -5.96
CA LYS A 69 -8.61 3.57 -5.07
C LYS A 69 -9.35 3.41 -3.74
N VAL A 70 -10.35 4.25 -3.51
CA VAL A 70 -11.23 4.20 -2.35
C VAL A 70 -12.64 3.83 -2.83
N ARG A 71 -13.29 2.94 -2.10
CA ARG A 71 -14.63 2.44 -2.38
C ARG A 71 -15.47 2.30 -1.11
N ARG A 72 -16.79 2.35 -1.30
CA ARG A 72 -17.78 1.94 -0.32
C ARG A 72 -18.19 0.51 -0.61
N LEU A 73 -18.20 -0.34 0.39
CA LEU A 73 -18.60 -1.75 0.35
C LEU A 73 -19.77 -1.99 1.28
N TYR A 74 -20.38 -3.16 1.17
CA TYR A 74 -21.45 -3.64 2.06
C TYR A 74 -22.52 -2.58 2.33
N ASN A 75 -23.36 -2.29 1.33
CA ASN A 75 -24.44 -1.31 1.45
C ASN A 75 -23.97 0.08 1.93
N ASN A 76 -22.78 0.51 1.51
CA ASN A 76 -22.12 1.76 1.91
C ASN A 76 -21.74 1.87 3.40
N LYS A 77 -21.73 0.78 4.15
CA LYS A 77 -21.39 0.76 5.58
C LYS A 77 -19.90 0.54 5.86
N VAL A 78 -19.12 0.16 4.87
CA VAL A 78 -17.66 -0.06 4.99
C VAL A 78 -16.93 0.77 3.95
N LEU A 79 -15.89 1.48 4.39
CA LEU A 79 -14.92 2.12 3.51
C LEU A 79 -13.72 1.21 3.31
N ALA A 80 -13.23 1.15 2.08
CA ALA A 80 -12.04 0.37 1.75
C ALA A 80 -11.11 1.16 0.82
N GLY A 81 -9.81 1.12 1.10
CA GLY A 81 -8.75 1.70 0.28
C GLY A 81 -7.67 0.67 -0.04
N PHE A 82 -7.16 0.69 -1.25
CA PHE A 82 -6.24 -0.30 -1.76
C PHE A 82 -4.91 0.34 -2.21
N ALA A 83 -3.80 -0.31 -1.85
CA ALA A 83 -2.47 0.02 -2.35
C ALA A 83 -1.79 -1.22 -2.92
N GLY A 84 -1.42 -1.20 -4.21
CA GLY A 84 -0.82 -2.32 -4.93
C GLY A 84 -1.12 -2.30 -6.43
N GLY A 85 -0.97 -3.43 -7.10
CA GLY A 85 -1.28 -3.58 -8.52
C GLY A 85 -2.77 -3.42 -8.83
N THR A 86 -3.10 -2.74 -9.92
CA THR A 86 -4.50 -2.41 -10.25
C THR A 86 -5.38 -3.65 -10.45
N ALA A 87 -4.82 -4.72 -11.02
CA ALA A 87 -5.54 -5.97 -11.24
C ALA A 87 -5.89 -6.65 -9.91
N ASP A 88 -5.00 -6.53 -8.92
CA ASP A 88 -5.13 -7.14 -7.60
C ASP A 88 -6.21 -6.43 -6.77
N ALA A 89 -6.39 -5.12 -6.99
CA ALA A 89 -7.39 -4.30 -6.30
C ALA A 89 -8.80 -4.86 -6.46
N PHE A 90 -9.19 -5.19 -7.69
CA PHE A 90 -10.55 -5.70 -7.97
C PHE A 90 -10.80 -7.02 -7.26
N THR A 91 -9.86 -7.95 -7.37
CA THR A 91 -9.96 -9.27 -6.73
C THR A 91 -10.08 -9.14 -5.20
N LEU A 92 -9.30 -8.25 -4.58
CA LEU A 92 -9.33 -8.07 -3.12
C LEU A 92 -10.63 -7.41 -2.65
N PHE A 93 -11.13 -6.41 -3.36
CA PHE A 93 -12.41 -5.80 -3.02
C PHE A 93 -13.56 -6.80 -3.14
N GLU A 94 -13.64 -7.59 -4.23
CA GLU A 94 -14.65 -8.63 -4.41
C GLU A 94 -14.58 -9.68 -3.31
N ARG A 95 -13.39 -10.20 -3.02
CA ARG A 95 -13.19 -11.18 -1.95
C ARG A 95 -13.54 -10.63 -0.58
N PHE A 96 -13.25 -9.36 -0.32
CA PHE A 96 -13.60 -8.74 0.95
C PHE A 96 -15.10 -8.51 1.08
N GLU A 97 -15.76 -8.10 0.01
CA GLU A 97 -17.24 -7.93 -0.01
C GLU A 97 -17.94 -9.27 0.22
N GLU A 98 -17.50 -10.37 -0.39
CA GLU A 98 -17.99 -11.73 -0.09
C GLU A 98 -17.88 -12.09 1.41
N LYS A 99 -16.77 -11.68 2.09
CA LYS A 99 -16.62 -11.90 3.53
C LYS A 99 -17.57 -11.04 4.35
N LEU A 100 -17.74 -9.78 3.96
CA LEU A 100 -18.69 -8.88 4.62
C LEU A 100 -20.12 -9.40 4.51
N ASP A 101 -20.54 -9.87 3.34
CA ASP A 101 -21.86 -10.48 3.14
C ASP A 101 -22.03 -11.73 3.99
N LYS A 102 -21.05 -12.64 3.97
CA LYS A 102 -21.05 -13.87 4.76
C LYS A 102 -21.17 -13.62 6.27
N HIS A 103 -20.56 -12.55 6.77
CA HIS A 103 -20.52 -12.19 8.19
C HIS A 103 -21.44 -11.04 8.57
N GLN A 104 -22.44 -10.73 7.71
CA GLN A 104 -23.47 -9.73 7.99
C GLN A 104 -22.87 -8.34 8.36
N GLY A 105 -21.80 -7.96 7.68
CA GLY A 105 -21.13 -6.68 7.87
C GLY A 105 -20.13 -6.62 9.04
N ASN A 106 -19.90 -7.72 9.76
CA ASN A 106 -18.90 -7.74 10.84
C ASN A 106 -17.48 -7.55 10.27
N LEU A 107 -16.97 -6.32 10.38
CA LEU A 107 -15.69 -5.91 9.80
C LEU A 107 -14.51 -6.73 10.33
N THR A 108 -14.43 -6.88 11.64
CA THR A 108 -13.31 -7.59 12.30
C THR A 108 -13.24 -9.05 11.83
N ARG A 109 -14.37 -9.74 11.82
CA ARG A 109 -14.41 -11.13 11.38
C ARG A 109 -14.10 -11.29 9.90
N SER A 110 -14.62 -10.39 9.09
CA SER A 110 -14.37 -10.36 7.63
C SER A 110 -12.90 -10.11 7.33
N ALA A 111 -12.26 -9.18 8.06
CA ALA A 111 -10.83 -8.89 7.92
C ALA A 111 -9.95 -10.09 8.30
N LEU A 112 -10.25 -10.75 9.42
CA LEU A 112 -9.51 -11.95 9.85
C LEU A 112 -9.65 -13.12 8.87
N GLU A 113 -10.85 -13.35 8.32
CA GLU A 113 -11.07 -14.40 7.33
C GLU A 113 -10.39 -14.08 5.98
N LEU A 114 -10.45 -12.82 5.53
CA LEU A 114 -9.72 -12.42 4.32
C LEU A 114 -8.20 -12.61 4.49
N ALA A 115 -7.65 -12.16 5.61
CA ALA A 115 -6.22 -12.32 5.91
C ALA A 115 -5.78 -13.78 5.92
N LYS A 116 -6.60 -14.66 6.50
CA LYS A 116 -6.37 -16.12 6.50
C LYS A 116 -6.39 -16.67 5.08
N ASP A 117 -7.39 -16.33 4.27
CA ASP A 117 -7.49 -16.77 2.88
C ASP A 117 -6.30 -16.24 2.08
N TRP A 118 -5.94 -14.96 2.23
CA TRP A 118 -4.83 -14.34 1.54
C TRP A 118 -3.51 -15.06 1.80
N ARG A 119 -3.27 -15.44 3.06
CA ARG A 119 -2.08 -16.19 3.46
C ARG A 119 -2.07 -17.63 2.94
N THR A 120 -3.22 -18.30 2.84
CA THR A 120 -3.32 -19.74 2.55
C THR A 120 -3.64 -20.05 1.10
N ASP A 121 -4.35 -19.21 0.39
CA ASP A 121 -4.67 -19.39 -1.02
C ASP A 121 -3.44 -19.14 -1.89
N ARG A 122 -3.12 -20.11 -2.75
CA ARG A 122 -1.93 -20.08 -3.62
C ARG A 122 -1.94 -18.92 -4.63
N MET A 123 -3.11 -18.52 -5.09
CA MET A 123 -3.26 -17.42 -6.04
C MET A 123 -3.19 -16.08 -5.30
N MET A 124 -3.90 -15.94 -4.19
CA MET A 124 -3.92 -14.70 -3.41
C MET A 124 -2.55 -14.35 -2.83
N ARG A 125 -1.75 -15.32 -2.40
CA ARG A 125 -0.39 -15.07 -1.89
C ARG A 125 0.56 -14.38 -2.87
N LYS A 126 0.22 -14.36 -4.15
CA LYS A 126 1.00 -13.66 -5.18
C LYS A 126 0.63 -12.19 -5.29
N LEU A 127 -0.44 -11.75 -4.64
CA LEU A 127 -0.89 -10.37 -4.66
C LEU A 127 -0.01 -9.52 -3.74
N GLU A 128 0.71 -8.59 -4.32
CA GLU A 128 1.53 -7.61 -3.59
C GLU A 128 0.67 -6.37 -3.33
N ALA A 129 -0.05 -6.39 -2.22
CA ALA A 129 -1.01 -5.35 -1.90
C ALA A 129 -1.20 -5.14 -0.39
N LEU A 130 -1.78 -4.00 -0.07
CA LEU A 130 -2.30 -3.63 1.25
C LEU A 130 -3.74 -3.17 1.08
N LEU A 131 -4.60 -3.58 2.01
CA LEU A 131 -5.99 -3.15 2.06
C LEU A 131 -6.25 -2.43 3.39
N ALA A 132 -6.70 -1.17 3.32
CA ALA A 132 -7.17 -0.40 4.46
C ALA A 132 -8.70 -0.45 4.48
N VAL A 133 -9.30 -0.85 5.58
CA VAL A 133 -10.76 -0.97 5.73
C VAL A 133 -11.23 -0.32 7.02
N ALA A 134 -12.39 0.31 6.99
CA ALA A 134 -12.98 0.95 8.15
C ALA A 134 -14.53 0.93 8.08
N ASP A 135 -15.17 0.72 9.22
CA ASP A 135 -16.59 0.97 9.43
C ASP A 135 -16.79 1.99 10.57
N HIS A 136 -17.98 2.10 11.12
CA HIS A 136 -18.28 3.02 12.23
C HIS A 136 -17.58 2.64 13.55
N GLU A 137 -17.18 1.37 13.74
CA GLU A 137 -16.58 0.87 14.99
C GLU A 137 -15.08 0.68 14.91
N ALA A 138 -14.57 0.09 13.81
CA ALA A 138 -13.20 -0.38 13.70
C ALA A 138 -12.49 0.07 12.41
N SER A 139 -11.17 -0.01 12.42
CA SER A 139 -10.32 0.25 11.26
C SER A 139 -9.17 -0.75 11.25
N PHE A 140 -8.85 -1.31 10.07
CA PHE A 140 -7.78 -2.31 9.95
C PHE A 140 -6.96 -2.11 8.68
N ILE A 141 -5.67 -2.42 8.78
CA ILE A 141 -4.79 -2.69 7.62
C ILE A 141 -4.66 -4.20 7.50
N ILE A 142 -4.97 -4.74 6.33
CA ILE A 142 -4.83 -6.16 5.99
C ILE A 142 -3.70 -6.31 5.00
N THR A 143 -2.76 -7.24 5.27
CA THR A 143 -1.58 -7.49 4.44
C THR A 143 -1.62 -8.85 3.76
N GLY A 144 -0.90 -9.01 2.66
CA GLY A 144 -0.74 -10.28 1.97
C GLY A 144 -0.04 -11.37 2.78
N ASN A 145 0.64 -10.99 3.86
CA ASN A 145 1.26 -11.95 4.80
C ASN A 145 0.25 -12.53 5.79
N GLY A 146 -0.98 -12.02 5.80
CA GLY A 146 -2.05 -12.45 6.70
C GLY A 146 -2.13 -11.65 8.00
N ASP A 147 -1.47 -10.48 8.07
CA ASP A 147 -1.58 -9.60 9.23
C ASP A 147 -2.87 -8.78 9.15
N VAL A 148 -3.51 -8.58 10.30
CA VAL A 148 -4.60 -7.63 10.50
C VAL A 148 -4.16 -6.69 11.60
N ILE A 149 -3.90 -5.44 11.23
CA ILE A 149 -3.31 -4.43 12.11
C ILE A 149 -4.37 -3.39 12.41
N GLU A 150 -4.71 -3.21 13.68
CA GLU A 150 -5.51 -2.10 14.15
C GLU A 150 -4.60 -0.89 14.38
N PRO A 151 -4.90 0.28 13.77
CA PRO A 151 -4.04 1.45 13.88
C PRO A 151 -4.16 2.10 15.26
N GLU A 152 -3.03 2.59 15.78
CA GLU A 152 -3.03 3.48 16.93
C GLU A 152 -3.68 4.82 16.56
N GLU A 153 -4.35 5.45 17.53
CA GLU A 153 -5.02 6.77 17.38
C GLU A 153 -6.03 6.85 16.20
N GLY A 154 -6.45 5.71 15.65
CA GLY A 154 -7.38 5.67 14.53
C GLY A 154 -6.83 6.16 13.19
N LEU A 155 -5.50 6.36 13.09
CA LEU A 155 -4.80 6.81 11.88
C LEU A 155 -4.15 5.62 11.18
N MET A 156 -4.42 5.43 9.90
CA MET A 156 -3.70 4.47 9.05
C MET A 156 -3.34 5.09 7.70
N ALA A 157 -2.17 4.73 7.18
CA ALA A 157 -1.73 5.13 5.86
C ALA A 157 -1.00 3.98 5.17
N ILE A 158 -1.29 3.75 3.89
CA ILE A 158 -0.68 2.69 3.08
C ILE A 158 -0.27 3.19 1.70
N GLY A 159 0.61 2.45 1.06
CA GLY A 159 1.11 2.74 -0.28
C GLY A 159 2.39 3.59 -0.30
N SER A 160 2.83 3.96 -1.51
CA SER A 160 4.12 4.62 -1.73
C SER A 160 4.25 5.98 -1.03
N GLY A 161 3.17 6.77 -1.00
CA GLY A 161 3.11 8.04 -0.28
C GLY A 161 2.64 7.91 1.18
N GLY A 162 2.30 6.69 1.63
CA GLY A 162 1.80 6.41 2.98
C GLY A 162 2.63 7.03 4.10
N PRO A 163 3.95 6.80 4.17
CA PRO A 163 4.79 7.37 5.22
C PRO A 163 4.77 8.90 5.29
N PHE A 164 4.71 9.59 4.14
CA PHE A 164 4.64 11.05 4.09
C PHE A 164 3.28 11.54 4.59
N ALA A 165 2.21 10.91 4.10
CA ALA A 165 0.85 11.23 4.53
C ALA A 165 0.63 10.93 6.02
N GLN A 166 1.15 9.83 6.54
CA GLN A 166 1.08 9.47 7.96
C GLN A 166 1.80 10.51 8.82
N SER A 167 3.01 10.90 8.45
CA SER A 167 3.77 11.91 9.19
C SER A 167 3.06 13.26 9.22
N ALA A 168 2.50 13.68 8.07
CA ALA A 168 1.72 14.90 7.97
C ALA A 168 0.44 14.83 8.83
N ALA A 169 -0.32 13.72 8.74
CA ALA A 169 -1.53 13.51 9.53
C ALA A 169 -1.23 13.54 11.03
N THR A 170 -0.19 12.83 11.49
CA THR A 170 0.22 12.83 12.90
C THR A 170 0.53 14.24 13.40
N ALA A 171 1.28 15.03 12.63
CA ALA A 171 1.57 16.41 12.98
C ALA A 171 0.31 17.28 13.07
N LEU A 172 -0.64 17.11 12.14
CA LEU A 172 -1.90 17.84 12.16
C LEU A 172 -2.82 17.44 13.32
N ILE A 173 -2.89 16.14 13.63
CA ILE A 173 -3.68 15.60 14.74
C ILE A 173 -3.24 16.20 16.07
N HIS A 174 -1.92 16.26 16.32
CA HIS A 174 -1.38 16.67 17.60
C HIS A 174 -1.27 18.19 17.79
N ASN A 175 -1.35 18.98 16.70
CA ASN A 175 -1.08 20.42 16.77
C ASN A 175 -2.24 21.28 16.25
N THR A 176 -3.37 20.68 15.84
CA THR A 176 -4.52 21.43 15.30
C THR A 176 -5.86 20.85 15.75
N GLU A 177 -6.91 21.65 15.61
CA GLU A 177 -8.31 21.25 15.82
C GLU A 177 -9.04 20.96 14.48
N LEU A 178 -8.32 20.61 13.44
CA LEU A 178 -8.89 20.33 12.12
C LEU A 178 -9.82 19.11 12.16
N SER A 179 -10.82 19.09 11.28
CA SER A 179 -11.70 17.95 11.10
C SER A 179 -10.93 16.73 10.58
N ALA A 180 -11.48 15.54 10.78
CA ALA A 180 -10.89 14.31 10.22
C ALA A 180 -10.73 14.41 8.70
N ARG A 181 -11.71 15.00 8.00
CA ARG A 181 -11.68 15.22 6.55
C ARG A 181 -10.54 16.16 6.15
N ASP A 182 -10.38 17.30 6.83
CA ASP A 182 -9.31 18.24 6.52
C ASP A 182 -7.92 17.64 6.76
N ILE A 183 -7.77 16.85 7.82
CA ILE A 183 -6.52 16.16 8.11
C ILE A 183 -6.16 15.17 7.00
N VAL A 184 -7.11 14.34 6.56
CA VAL A 184 -6.91 13.39 5.47
C VAL A 184 -6.57 14.11 4.17
N GLU A 185 -7.33 15.14 3.79
CA GLU A 185 -7.12 15.92 2.56
C GLU A 185 -5.74 16.60 2.54
N LYS A 186 -5.40 17.31 3.62
CA LYS A 186 -4.11 18.01 3.73
C LYS A 186 -2.93 17.05 3.72
N SER A 187 -3.06 15.90 4.40
CA SER A 187 -2.01 14.88 4.44
C SER A 187 -1.75 14.24 3.09
N LEU A 188 -2.81 13.99 2.33
CA LEU A 188 -2.69 13.49 0.95
C LEU A 188 -2.04 14.50 0.03
N ASN A 189 -2.39 15.79 0.14
CA ASN A 189 -1.77 16.84 -0.65
C ASN A 189 -0.28 17.00 -0.32
N ILE A 190 0.10 16.97 0.96
CA ILE A 190 1.51 17.00 1.36
C ILE A 190 2.27 15.78 0.82
N ALA A 191 1.66 14.59 0.85
CA ALA A 191 2.27 13.41 0.26
C ALA A 191 2.43 13.54 -1.26
N ALA A 192 1.48 14.16 -1.95
CA ALA A 192 1.53 14.41 -3.39
C ALA A 192 2.64 15.39 -3.80
N ASP A 193 2.97 16.35 -2.94
CA ASP A 193 4.08 17.31 -3.16
C ASP A 193 5.47 16.63 -3.02
N ILE A 194 5.55 15.49 -2.34
CA ILE A 194 6.83 14.82 -2.02
C ILE A 194 7.02 13.53 -2.82
N CYS A 195 5.97 12.70 -2.89
CA CYS A 195 6.02 11.37 -3.48
C CYS A 195 5.69 11.41 -4.98
N ILE A 196 6.65 11.07 -5.82
CA ILE A 196 6.48 11.04 -7.29
C ILE A 196 5.40 10.04 -7.77
N TYR A 197 4.95 9.15 -6.91
CA TYR A 197 3.90 8.15 -7.18
C TYR A 197 2.52 8.56 -6.66
N THR A 198 2.34 9.82 -6.28
CA THR A 198 1.11 10.35 -5.69
C THR A 198 0.74 11.65 -6.40
N ASN A 199 -0.55 11.91 -6.62
CA ASN A 199 -1.02 13.15 -7.21
C ASN A 199 -2.17 13.80 -6.40
N HIS A 200 -2.56 15.01 -6.80
CA HIS A 200 -3.60 15.80 -6.13
C HIS A 200 -5.04 15.48 -6.57
N ASN A 201 -5.25 14.44 -7.41
CA ASN A 201 -6.58 13.98 -7.78
C ASN A 201 -7.14 13.07 -6.70
N LEU A 202 -7.74 13.63 -5.68
CA LEU A 202 -8.17 12.91 -4.49
C LEU A 202 -9.59 12.37 -4.60
N THR A 203 -9.80 11.19 -4.05
CA THR A 203 -11.13 10.64 -3.72
C THR A 203 -11.21 10.50 -2.21
N ILE A 204 -12.15 11.19 -1.57
CA ILE A 204 -12.32 11.17 -0.10
C ILE A 204 -13.75 10.77 0.23
N GLU A 205 -13.90 9.72 1.03
CA GLU A 205 -15.15 9.18 1.51
C GLU A 205 -15.24 9.28 3.03
N THR A 206 -16.44 9.47 3.55
CA THR A 206 -16.71 9.66 4.98
C THR A 206 -17.85 8.75 5.42
N LEU A 207 -17.69 8.06 6.56
CA LEU A 207 -18.79 7.45 7.30
C LEU A 207 -18.95 8.20 8.62
N GLU A 208 -20.18 8.50 8.96
CA GLU A 208 -20.56 9.05 10.27
C GLU A 208 -21.09 7.92 11.14
N SER A 209 -20.86 7.99 12.46
CA SER A 209 -21.55 7.12 13.42
C SER A 209 -23.04 7.44 13.40
N GLU A 210 -23.85 6.42 13.32
CA GLU A 210 -25.31 6.54 13.50
C GLU A 210 -25.67 7.05 14.90
#